data_a0732d151512f3353f2cb664e411ba82
#
_entry.id   a0732d151512f3353f2cb664e411ba82
#
_cell.length_a   1.000
_cell.length_b   1.000
_cell.length_c   1.000
_cell.angle_alpha   90.00
_cell.angle_beta   90.00
_cell.angle_gamma   90.00
#
_symmetry.space_group_name_H-M   'P 1'
#
loop_
_entity.id
_entity.type
_entity.pdbx_description
1 polymer ?
#
loop_
_entity_poly.entity_id
_entity_poly.type
_entity_poly.pdbx_seq_one_letter_code
_entity_poly.pdbx_strand_id
1 'polypeptide(L)'
;MNLHEYQGKSLFAEYNLPVSKGEVIFDAKNAIDACNKIGGTKWVVKAQVHAGGRGKAGGVELIDSPDQAEAFAKKWIGQKLVTYQTDKDGQLVNSILIEECTNISKELYLSAVIDRDSQKIVFIGSSEGGVNIEEVARNTPEKIIYQGVEFKDQSLPEHAKNIANVL
;
A
#
# COMPACT_ATOMS: atom_id res chain seq x y z
N MET A 1 9.74 -8.65 9.63
CA MET A 1 10.11 -8.60 8.19
C MET A 1 9.41 -7.39 7.60
N ASN A 2 10.12 -6.50 6.94
CA ASN A 2 9.54 -5.34 6.31
C ASN A 2 9.54 -5.56 4.79
N LEU A 3 8.35 -5.54 4.18
CA LEU A 3 8.20 -5.64 2.73
C LEU A 3 7.94 -4.25 2.16
N HIS A 4 8.47 -3.98 0.97
CA HIS A 4 7.98 -2.88 0.15
C HIS A 4 6.60 -3.19 -0.41
N GLU A 5 5.86 -2.16 -0.79
CA GLU A 5 4.50 -2.31 -1.36
C GLU A 5 4.46 -3.28 -2.54
N TYR A 6 5.43 -3.18 -3.47
CA TYR A 6 5.48 -4.08 -4.64
C TYR A 6 5.69 -5.54 -4.24
N GLN A 7 6.47 -5.81 -3.18
CA GLN A 7 6.68 -7.18 -2.67
C GLN A 7 5.42 -7.74 -2.03
N GLY A 8 4.72 -6.92 -1.23
CA GLY A 8 3.43 -7.30 -0.65
C GLY A 8 2.37 -7.59 -1.72
N LYS A 9 2.31 -6.75 -2.77
CA LYS A 9 1.41 -6.97 -3.91
C LYS A 9 1.75 -8.23 -4.72
N SER A 10 3.03 -8.55 -4.87
CA SER A 10 3.44 -9.81 -5.51
C SER A 10 2.92 -11.02 -4.73
N LEU A 11 3.04 -11.01 -3.40
CA LEU A 11 2.47 -12.06 -2.55
C LEU A 11 0.94 -12.12 -2.67
N PHE A 12 0.25 -10.99 -2.67
CA PHE A 12 -1.20 -10.97 -2.86
C PHE A 12 -1.61 -11.61 -4.19
N ALA A 13 -0.89 -11.30 -5.26
CA ALA A 13 -1.14 -11.90 -6.57
C ALA A 13 -0.92 -13.43 -6.57
N GLU A 14 0.10 -13.94 -5.89
CA GLU A 14 0.35 -15.38 -5.73
C GLU A 14 -0.81 -16.09 -5.04
N TYR A 15 -1.51 -15.41 -4.13
CA TYR A 15 -2.70 -15.90 -3.44
C TYR A 15 -4.02 -15.54 -4.15
N ASN A 16 -3.98 -15.11 -5.41
CA ASN A 16 -5.13 -14.71 -6.23
C ASN A 16 -5.94 -13.54 -5.63
N LEU A 17 -5.33 -12.71 -4.80
CA LEU A 17 -5.95 -11.46 -4.37
C LEU A 17 -5.83 -10.42 -5.49
N PRO A 18 -6.87 -9.59 -5.71
CA PRO A 18 -6.83 -8.57 -6.76
C PRO A 18 -5.80 -7.49 -6.42
N VAL A 19 -4.90 -7.23 -7.36
CA VAL A 19 -3.90 -6.17 -7.29
C VAL A 19 -3.88 -5.39 -8.60
N SER A 20 -3.58 -4.09 -8.53
CA SER A 20 -3.37 -3.28 -9.73
C SER A 20 -2.18 -3.80 -10.52
N LYS A 21 -2.27 -3.75 -11.85
CA LYS A 21 -1.16 -4.08 -12.74
C LYS A 21 -0.04 -3.05 -12.53
N GLY A 22 1.17 -3.51 -12.31
CA GLY A 22 2.30 -2.64 -12.00
C GLY A 22 3.65 -3.27 -12.29
N GLU A 23 4.66 -2.41 -12.40
CA GLU A 23 6.06 -2.75 -12.61
C GLU A 23 6.93 -2.00 -11.62
N VAL A 24 7.90 -2.67 -11.04
CA VAL A 24 8.91 -2.03 -10.19
C VAL A 24 10.17 -1.76 -11.01
N ILE A 25 10.72 -0.56 -10.87
CA ILE A 25 11.96 -0.16 -11.52
C ILE A 25 13.00 0.25 -10.47
N PHE A 26 14.26 -0.05 -10.75
CA PHE A 26 15.43 0.30 -9.93
C PHE A 26 16.36 1.31 -10.64
N ASP A 27 16.03 1.67 -11.87
CA ASP A 27 16.74 2.65 -12.67
C ASP A 27 15.72 3.48 -13.45
N ALA A 28 15.87 4.81 -13.44
CA ALA A 28 14.94 5.72 -14.07
C ALA A 28 14.78 5.49 -15.58
N LYS A 29 15.83 5.04 -16.27
CA LYS A 29 15.78 4.72 -17.71
C LYS A 29 14.77 3.64 -18.08
N ASN A 30 14.34 2.81 -17.12
CA ASN A 30 13.36 1.74 -17.34
C ASN A 30 11.90 2.22 -17.20
N ALA A 31 11.68 3.50 -16.83
CA ALA A 31 10.34 3.99 -16.51
C ALA A 31 9.39 4.00 -17.71
N ILE A 32 9.90 4.43 -18.87
CA ILE A 32 9.12 4.49 -20.12
C ILE A 32 8.69 3.09 -20.54
N ASP A 33 9.62 2.12 -20.52
CA ASP A 33 9.33 0.74 -20.88
C ASP A 33 8.32 0.09 -19.91
N ALA A 34 8.42 0.42 -18.61
CA ALA A 34 7.48 -0.04 -17.61
C ALA A 34 6.06 0.49 -17.87
N CYS A 35 5.90 1.79 -18.18
CA CYS A 35 4.62 2.37 -18.56
C CYS A 35 4.03 1.69 -19.80
N ASN A 36 4.85 1.48 -20.83
CA ASN A 36 4.44 0.82 -22.06
C ASN A 36 3.98 -0.64 -21.82
N LYS A 37 4.68 -1.37 -20.95
CA LYS A 37 4.34 -2.74 -20.56
C LYS A 37 3.03 -2.81 -19.74
N ILE A 38 2.80 -1.87 -18.84
CA ILE A 38 1.55 -1.75 -18.08
C ILE A 38 0.41 -1.42 -19.03
N GLY A 39 0.62 -0.50 -19.97
CA GLY A 39 -0.38 0.05 -20.88
C GLY A 39 -1.21 1.15 -20.21
N GLY A 40 -2.27 1.60 -20.93
CA GLY A 40 -3.12 2.68 -20.43
C GLY A 40 -2.58 4.08 -20.79
N THR A 41 -3.15 5.10 -20.16
CA THR A 41 -2.82 6.52 -20.42
C THR A 41 -2.58 7.30 -19.13
N LYS A 42 -2.77 6.67 -17.97
CA LYS A 42 -2.52 7.26 -16.64
C LYS A 42 -1.95 6.22 -15.71
N TRP A 43 -0.98 6.63 -14.94
CA TRP A 43 -0.30 5.77 -13.97
C TRP A 43 -0.13 6.48 -12.63
N VAL A 44 0.11 5.68 -11.60
CA VAL A 44 0.55 6.17 -10.28
C VAL A 44 1.99 5.72 -10.07
N VAL A 45 2.88 6.66 -9.80
CA VAL A 45 4.30 6.38 -9.47
C VAL A 45 4.52 6.53 -7.96
N LYS A 46 5.16 5.55 -7.35
CA LYS A 46 5.28 5.44 -5.89
C LYS A 46 6.70 5.10 -5.47
N ALA A 47 7.36 6.01 -4.77
CA ALA A 47 8.64 5.75 -4.13
C ALA A 47 8.50 4.62 -3.10
N GLN A 48 9.42 3.66 -3.13
CA GLN A 48 9.36 2.50 -2.25
C GLN A 48 10.26 2.72 -1.03
N VAL A 49 9.63 2.91 0.12
CA VAL A 49 10.26 3.01 1.45
C VAL A 49 9.40 2.26 2.47
N HIS A 50 9.99 1.85 3.59
CA HIS A 50 9.29 1.16 4.68
C HIS A 50 8.60 2.14 5.64
N ALA A 51 7.85 3.10 5.08
CA ALA A 51 7.13 4.11 5.84
C ALA A 51 5.83 4.50 5.14
N GLY A 52 4.82 4.83 5.94
CA GLY A 52 3.59 5.45 5.46
C GLY A 52 3.76 6.96 5.22
N GLY A 53 2.69 7.61 4.73
CA GLY A 53 2.68 9.05 4.51
C GLY A 53 3.43 9.54 3.26
N ARG A 54 3.86 8.62 2.38
CA ARG A 54 4.61 8.93 1.16
C ARG A 54 3.91 9.95 0.26
N GLY A 55 2.58 9.88 0.15
CA GLY A 55 1.79 10.82 -0.67
C GLY A 55 1.98 12.27 -0.20
N LYS A 56 1.84 12.52 1.10
CA LYS A 56 2.04 13.85 1.69
C LYS A 56 3.49 14.35 1.58
N ALA A 57 4.44 13.43 1.49
CA ALA A 57 5.87 13.73 1.32
C ALA A 57 6.31 13.85 -0.16
N GLY A 58 5.39 13.81 -1.12
CA GLY A 58 5.69 13.88 -2.55
C GLY A 58 6.29 12.60 -3.13
N GLY A 59 6.24 11.50 -2.40
CA GLY A 59 6.70 10.17 -2.84
C GLY A 59 5.64 9.35 -3.59
N VAL A 60 4.49 9.95 -3.91
CA VAL A 60 3.43 9.37 -4.77
C VAL A 60 2.90 10.45 -5.67
N GLU A 61 2.78 10.15 -6.97
CA GLU A 61 2.29 11.10 -7.96
C GLU A 61 1.44 10.38 -9.01
N LEU A 62 0.37 11.06 -9.45
CA LEU A 62 -0.44 10.65 -10.60
C LEU A 62 0.16 11.29 -11.85
N ILE A 63 0.41 10.50 -12.86
CA ILE A 63 1.03 10.92 -14.11
C ILE A 63 0.19 10.51 -15.32
N ASP A 64 0.34 11.23 -16.43
CA ASP A 64 -0.36 10.98 -17.69
C ASP A 64 0.59 10.82 -18.91
N SER A 65 1.89 10.79 -18.65
CA SER A 65 2.89 10.47 -19.68
C SER A 65 4.05 9.63 -19.11
N PRO A 66 4.66 8.74 -19.94
CA PRO A 66 5.84 7.97 -19.54
C PRO A 66 7.07 8.83 -19.20
N ASP A 67 7.20 10.02 -19.81
CA ASP A 67 8.30 10.94 -19.51
C ASP A 67 8.21 11.49 -18.08
N GLN A 68 6.99 11.69 -17.56
CA GLN A 68 6.78 12.07 -16.16
C GLN A 68 7.19 10.95 -15.20
N ALA A 69 6.98 9.68 -15.59
CA ALA A 69 7.46 8.54 -14.79
C ALA A 69 8.99 8.54 -14.71
N GLU A 70 9.67 8.78 -15.83
CA GLU A 70 11.14 8.87 -15.87
C GLU A 70 11.64 10.05 -15.03
N ALA A 71 10.99 11.23 -15.15
CA ALA A 71 11.32 12.42 -14.36
C ALA A 71 11.14 12.16 -12.85
N PHE A 72 10.04 11.53 -12.45
CA PHE A 72 9.79 11.15 -11.06
C PHE A 72 10.86 10.17 -10.54
N ALA A 73 11.21 9.16 -11.35
CA ALA A 73 12.22 8.19 -10.98
C ALA A 73 13.61 8.84 -10.83
N LYS A 74 14.00 9.75 -11.75
CA LYS A 74 15.23 10.55 -11.66
C LYS A 74 15.27 11.42 -10.41
N LYS A 75 14.13 11.96 -9.99
CA LYS A 75 14.00 12.77 -8.77
C LYS A 75 14.23 11.96 -7.51
N TRP A 76 13.71 10.73 -7.44
CA TRP A 76 13.64 10.01 -6.19
C TRP A 76 14.64 8.88 -6.03
N ILE A 77 15.02 8.15 -7.07
CA ILE A 77 15.99 7.04 -6.93
C ILE A 77 17.35 7.61 -6.46
N GLY A 78 17.82 7.06 -5.35
CA GLY A 78 19.05 7.51 -4.69
C GLY A 78 18.86 8.69 -3.74
N GLN A 79 17.64 9.23 -3.60
CA GLN A 79 17.32 10.29 -2.64
C GLN A 79 16.64 9.73 -1.38
N LYS A 80 16.65 10.51 -0.32
CA LYS A 80 15.97 10.15 0.92
C LYS A 80 14.58 10.79 0.98
N LEU A 81 13.58 9.99 1.26
CA LEU A 81 12.20 10.44 1.48
C LEU A 81 11.94 10.54 2.98
N VAL A 82 11.56 11.73 3.43
CA VAL A 82 11.16 12.00 4.81
C VAL A 82 9.64 12.03 4.88
N THR A 83 9.06 11.21 5.75
CA THR A 83 7.63 11.19 6.03
C THR A 83 7.40 11.41 7.53
N TYR A 84 6.15 11.54 7.95
CA TYR A 84 5.83 11.64 9.39
C TYR A 84 6.12 10.35 10.19
N GLN A 85 6.36 9.23 9.51
CA GLN A 85 6.71 7.94 10.13
C GLN A 85 8.21 7.63 10.09
N THR A 86 9.02 8.45 9.40
CA THR A 86 10.48 8.29 9.40
C THR A 86 11.11 9.19 10.46
N ASP A 87 12.38 8.94 10.74
CA ASP A 87 13.23 9.94 11.39
C ASP A 87 13.49 11.13 10.45
N LYS A 88 14.20 12.15 10.99
CA LYS A 88 14.56 13.35 10.24
C LYS A 88 15.49 13.10 9.04
N ASP A 89 16.19 11.97 9.05
CA ASP A 89 17.11 11.59 7.99
C ASP A 89 16.41 10.89 6.82
N GLY A 90 15.17 10.43 7.03
CA GLY A 90 14.35 9.75 6.02
C GLY A 90 14.88 8.38 5.62
N GLN A 91 14.24 7.79 4.63
CA GLN A 91 14.64 6.49 4.09
C GLN A 91 15.05 6.61 2.63
N LEU A 92 16.13 5.93 2.27
CA LEU A 92 16.65 5.90 0.91
C LEU A 92 15.64 5.20 -0.03
N VAL A 93 15.32 5.87 -1.13
CA VAL A 93 14.49 5.31 -2.19
C VAL A 93 15.37 4.57 -3.19
N ASN A 94 15.27 3.25 -3.21
CA ASN A 94 16.03 2.39 -4.13
C ASN A 94 15.21 1.95 -5.34
N SER A 95 13.89 2.12 -5.30
CA SER A 95 13.00 1.68 -6.37
C SER A 95 11.72 2.50 -6.42
N ILE A 96 11.11 2.53 -7.60
CA ILE A 96 9.81 3.14 -7.86
C ILE A 96 8.87 2.03 -8.33
N LEU A 97 7.68 1.98 -7.76
CA LEU A 97 6.57 1.19 -8.28
C LEU A 97 5.74 2.07 -9.20
N ILE A 98 5.53 1.62 -10.43
CA ILE A 98 4.63 2.25 -11.42
C ILE A 98 3.43 1.33 -11.54
N GLU A 99 2.22 1.87 -11.38
CA GLU A 99 0.99 1.09 -11.47
C GLU A 99 -0.03 1.76 -12.37
N GLU A 100 -0.91 0.97 -12.96
CA GLU A 100 -2.10 1.51 -13.62
C GLU A 100 -2.92 2.36 -12.65
N CYS A 101 -3.49 3.46 -13.15
CA CYS A 101 -4.36 4.30 -12.35
C CYS A 101 -5.72 3.62 -12.16
N THR A 102 -6.06 3.30 -10.93
CA THR A 102 -7.38 2.76 -10.56
C THR A 102 -8.36 3.92 -10.32
N ASN A 103 -9.56 3.79 -10.86
CA ASN A 103 -10.65 4.70 -10.54
C ASN A 103 -11.22 4.34 -9.16
N ILE A 104 -10.77 5.05 -8.12
CA ILE A 104 -11.11 4.76 -6.73
C ILE A 104 -12.54 5.22 -6.46
N SER A 105 -13.42 4.28 -6.10
CA SER A 105 -14.78 4.55 -5.65
C SER A 105 -14.84 4.73 -4.13
N LYS A 106 -14.13 3.87 -3.39
CA LYS A 106 -14.05 3.89 -1.92
C LYS A 106 -12.70 3.36 -1.48
N GLU A 107 -12.11 3.96 -0.47
CA GLU A 107 -10.92 3.46 0.19
C GLU A 107 -11.29 2.81 1.51
N LEU A 108 -10.77 1.62 1.76
CA LEU A 108 -10.98 0.85 2.97
C LEU A 108 -9.64 0.59 3.65
N TYR A 109 -9.65 0.42 4.95
CA TYR A 109 -8.50 -0.06 5.69
C TYR A 109 -8.72 -1.52 6.08
N LEU A 110 -7.73 -2.36 5.81
CA LEU A 110 -7.68 -3.75 6.27
C LEU A 110 -6.24 -4.13 6.59
N SER A 111 -6.02 -4.64 7.79
CA SER A 111 -4.73 -5.19 8.21
C SER A 111 -4.91 -6.48 8.98
N ALA A 112 -3.84 -7.26 9.12
CA ALA A 112 -3.78 -8.45 9.94
C ALA A 112 -2.52 -8.39 10.80
N VAL A 113 -2.66 -8.64 12.10
CA VAL A 113 -1.57 -8.67 13.08
C VAL A 113 -1.63 -9.95 13.90
N ILE A 114 -0.47 -10.41 14.35
CA ILE A 114 -0.40 -11.52 15.32
C ILE A 114 -0.51 -10.88 16.71
N ASP A 115 -1.62 -11.14 17.38
CA ASP A 115 -1.79 -10.82 18.77
C ASP A 115 -1.18 -11.95 19.61
N ARG A 116 -0.09 -11.65 20.32
CA ARG A 116 0.67 -12.62 21.11
C ARG A 116 -0.03 -12.96 22.40
N ASP A 117 -0.79 -12.05 22.98
CA ASP A 117 -1.47 -12.22 24.25
C ASP A 117 -2.65 -13.18 24.10
N SER A 118 -3.47 -13.00 23.09
CA SER A 118 -4.59 -13.89 22.77
C SER A 118 -4.20 -15.10 21.90
N GLN A 119 -2.96 -15.14 21.36
CA GLN A 119 -2.45 -16.16 20.43
C GLN A 119 -3.32 -16.31 19.16
N LYS A 120 -3.84 -15.21 18.65
CA LYS A 120 -4.72 -15.14 17.48
C LYS A 120 -4.13 -14.27 16.37
N ILE A 121 -4.61 -14.49 15.17
CA ILE A 121 -4.50 -13.48 14.11
C ILE A 121 -5.68 -12.52 14.28
N VAL A 122 -5.40 -11.24 14.45
CA VAL A 122 -6.43 -10.20 14.56
C VAL A 122 -6.46 -9.40 13.28
N PHE A 123 -7.60 -9.44 12.59
CA PHE A 123 -7.89 -8.55 11.48
C PHE A 123 -8.45 -7.24 12.02
N ILE A 124 -7.96 -6.14 11.48
CA ILE A 124 -8.38 -4.79 11.82
C ILE A 124 -8.91 -4.15 10.55
N GLY A 125 -10.18 -3.78 10.56
CA GLY A 125 -10.85 -3.18 9.42
C GLY A 125 -11.48 -1.84 9.75
N SER A 126 -11.57 -0.95 8.74
CA SER A 126 -12.31 0.31 8.83
C SER A 126 -12.83 0.74 7.46
N SER A 127 -14.01 1.33 7.45
CA SER A 127 -14.54 2.03 6.26
C SER A 127 -13.82 3.34 5.97
N GLU A 128 -12.97 3.80 6.87
CA GLU A 128 -12.11 4.98 6.72
C GLU A 128 -10.72 4.57 6.20
N GLY A 129 -10.60 4.45 4.88
CA GLY A 129 -9.31 4.19 4.21
C GLY A 129 -8.62 5.47 3.75
N GLY A 130 -7.38 5.36 3.29
CA GLY A 130 -6.60 6.49 2.76
C GLY A 130 -6.19 7.55 3.80
N VAL A 131 -6.48 7.33 5.07
CA VAL A 131 -6.22 8.25 6.18
C VAL A 131 -5.29 7.63 7.22
N ASN A 132 -4.90 8.43 8.23
CA ASN A 132 -4.13 7.92 9.37
C ASN A 132 -5.05 7.10 10.28
N ILE A 133 -4.91 5.77 10.24
CA ILE A 133 -5.79 4.86 10.99
C ILE A 133 -5.62 4.99 12.51
N GLU A 134 -4.43 5.36 13.00
CA GLU A 134 -4.18 5.60 14.41
C GLU A 134 -4.98 6.82 14.92
N GLU A 135 -5.20 7.79 14.04
CA GLU A 135 -6.02 8.97 14.33
C GLU A 135 -7.51 8.61 14.34
N VAL A 136 -7.95 7.76 13.42
CA VAL A 136 -9.31 7.20 13.42
C VAL A 136 -9.55 6.40 14.69
N ALA A 137 -8.62 5.53 15.08
CA ALA A 137 -8.71 4.73 16.30
C ALA A 137 -8.82 5.57 17.58
N ARG A 138 -8.21 6.74 17.59
CA ARG A 138 -8.25 7.66 18.75
C ARG A 138 -9.54 8.49 18.81
N ASN A 139 -9.99 8.98 17.65
CA ASN A 139 -11.07 9.98 17.57
C ASN A 139 -12.44 9.34 17.36
N THR A 140 -12.51 8.22 16.65
CA THR A 140 -13.74 7.51 16.27
C THR A 140 -13.53 5.99 16.33
N PRO A 141 -13.22 5.41 17.53
CA PRO A 141 -12.90 3.99 17.68
C PRO A 141 -14.03 3.06 17.22
N GLU A 142 -15.25 3.51 17.23
CA GLU A 142 -16.44 2.77 16.73
C GLU A 142 -16.39 2.48 15.23
N LYS A 143 -15.52 3.17 14.48
CA LYS A 143 -15.31 2.92 13.05
C LYS A 143 -14.27 1.83 12.78
N ILE A 144 -13.70 1.23 13.82
CA ILE A 144 -12.72 0.17 13.70
C ILE A 144 -13.29 -1.14 14.21
N ILE A 145 -13.26 -2.14 13.37
CA ILE A 145 -13.58 -3.52 13.75
C ILE A 145 -12.29 -4.30 14.03
N TYR A 146 -12.35 -5.12 15.08
CA TYR A 146 -11.32 -6.11 15.42
C TYR A 146 -11.95 -7.50 15.35
N GLN A 147 -11.39 -8.37 14.50
CA GLN A 147 -11.83 -9.74 14.35
C GLN A 147 -10.68 -10.70 14.63
N GLY A 148 -10.71 -11.36 15.80
CA GLY A 148 -9.76 -12.41 16.14
C GLY A 148 -10.12 -13.73 15.47
N VAL A 149 -9.10 -14.41 14.93
CA VAL A 149 -9.21 -15.71 14.26
C VAL A 149 -8.13 -16.65 14.79
N GLU A 150 -8.51 -17.87 15.14
CA GLU A 150 -7.58 -18.90 15.59
C GLU A 150 -6.90 -19.57 14.38
N PHE A 151 -5.65 -20.02 14.54
CA PHE A 151 -4.87 -20.65 13.46
C PHE A 151 -5.53 -21.89 12.82
N LYS A 152 -6.41 -22.55 13.55
CA LYS A 152 -7.12 -23.77 13.09
C LYS A 152 -8.62 -23.56 12.92
N ASP A 153 -9.05 -22.31 12.86
CA ASP A 153 -10.46 -21.99 12.78
C ASP A 153 -11.02 -22.37 11.39
N GLN A 154 -12.10 -23.13 11.39
CA GLN A 154 -12.83 -23.52 10.17
C GLN A 154 -13.94 -22.53 9.82
N SER A 155 -14.22 -21.55 10.67
CA SER A 155 -15.24 -20.50 10.46
C SER A 155 -14.72 -19.25 9.73
N LEU A 156 -13.58 -19.36 9.03
CA LEU A 156 -12.98 -18.25 8.27
C LEU A 156 -13.98 -17.50 7.37
N PRO A 157 -14.92 -18.17 6.65
CA PRO A 157 -15.91 -17.45 5.83
C PRO A 157 -16.85 -16.55 6.66
N GLU A 158 -17.22 -16.98 7.87
CA GLU A 158 -18.07 -16.19 8.77
C GLU A 158 -17.32 -14.95 9.29
N HIS A 159 -16.07 -15.12 9.72
CA HIS A 159 -15.21 -14.01 10.15
C HIS A 159 -15.01 -12.99 9.02
N ALA A 160 -14.73 -13.46 7.80
CA ALA A 160 -14.60 -12.61 6.62
C ALA A 160 -15.89 -11.81 6.35
N LYS A 161 -17.06 -12.47 6.48
CA LYS A 161 -18.36 -11.83 6.31
C LYS A 161 -18.62 -10.77 7.40
N ASN A 162 -18.25 -11.02 8.64
CA ASN A 162 -18.36 -10.05 9.72
C ASN A 162 -17.57 -8.77 9.43
N ILE A 163 -16.34 -8.93 8.95
CA ILE A 163 -15.50 -7.79 8.54
C ILE A 163 -16.13 -7.06 7.34
N ALA A 164 -16.52 -7.80 6.29
CA ALA A 164 -17.07 -7.22 5.08
C ALA A 164 -18.40 -6.44 5.29
N ASN A 165 -19.20 -6.82 6.29
CA ASN A 165 -20.44 -6.12 6.62
C ASN A 165 -20.21 -4.75 7.27
N VAL A 166 -19.00 -4.47 7.78
CA VAL A 166 -18.65 -3.20 8.43
C VAL A 166 -17.90 -2.28 7.47
N LEU A 167 -17.22 -2.84 6.48
CA LEU A 167 -16.49 -2.12 5.43
C LEU A 167 -17.42 -1.65 4.32
#